data_7b821024a9936a2906ec441f61219e88
#
_entry.id   7b821024a9936a2906ec441f61219e88
#
_cell.length_a   1.000
_cell.length_b   1.000
_cell.length_c   1.000
_cell.angle_alpha   90.00
_cell.angle_beta   90.00
_cell.angle_gamma   90.00
#
_symmetry.space_group_name_H-M   'P 1'
#
loop_
_entity.id
_entity.type
_entity.pdbx_description
1 polymer ?
#
loop_
_entity_poly.entity_id
_entity_poly.type
_entity_poly.pdbx_seq_one_letter_code
_entity_poly.pdbx_strand_id
1 'polypeptide(L)'
;MNTGSAGEPKTATYLLLFAVQMFGADFVVWDALPAFNQLVLNPGQQVVSTRYDGPSIIAVLCVTQFSYWYRYMHVAIPFRGPKLFLSHVFLFLGRLSFIFGSALFSIVLFRHLPELSFDVDIFLFGHRAVVLIVSLFALFCFSLELERLGAALGNDQRK
;
A
#
# COMPACT_ATOMS: atom_id res chain seq x y z
N MET A 1 -37.95 13.62 -17.75
CA MET A 1 -37.17 14.23 -16.66
C MET A 1 -37.05 13.19 -15.54
N ASN A 2 -35.98 12.47 -15.53
CA ASN A 2 -35.69 11.54 -14.42
C ASN A 2 -34.17 11.50 -14.22
N THR A 3 -33.64 12.57 -13.63
CA THR A 3 -32.25 12.77 -13.28
C THR A 3 -32.10 12.49 -11.78
N GLY A 4 -32.08 11.27 -11.40
CA GLY A 4 -31.97 11.01 -9.96
C GLY A 4 -31.30 9.71 -9.65
N SER A 5 -30.32 9.74 -8.82
CA SER A 5 -29.95 8.76 -7.80
C SER A 5 -29.17 7.48 -8.15
N ALA A 6 -28.79 7.22 -9.38
CA ALA A 6 -27.98 6.02 -9.66
C ALA A 6 -26.46 6.18 -9.35
N GLY A 7 -26.01 7.38 -9.00
CA GLY A 7 -24.58 7.66 -8.77
C GLY A 7 -24.11 7.60 -7.31
N GLU A 8 -24.98 7.85 -6.36
CA GLU A 8 -24.60 7.98 -4.94
C GLU A 8 -24.06 6.67 -4.31
N PRO A 9 -24.70 5.49 -4.47
CA PRO A 9 -24.23 4.28 -3.82
C PRO A 9 -22.85 3.83 -4.32
N LYS A 10 -22.54 4.08 -5.59
CA LYS A 10 -21.24 3.72 -6.17
C LYS A 10 -20.11 4.61 -5.65
N THR A 11 -20.39 5.90 -5.40
CA THR A 11 -19.42 6.84 -4.83
C THR A 11 -19.10 6.50 -3.38
N ALA A 12 -20.12 6.21 -2.57
CA ALA A 12 -19.95 5.80 -1.19
C ALA A 12 -19.15 4.50 -1.08
N THR A 13 -19.45 3.51 -1.93
CA THR A 13 -18.72 2.25 -1.99
C THR A 13 -17.25 2.46 -2.37
N TYR A 14 -16.99 3.34 -3.36
CA TYR A 14 -15.63 3.68 -3.75
C TYR A 14 -14.84 4.29 -2.58
N LEU A 15 -15.41 5.28 -1.91
CA LEU A 15 -14.77 5.97 -0.78
C LEU A 15 -14.52 5.04 0.39
N LEU A 16 -15.47 4.16 0.72
CA LEU A 16 -15.32 3.20 1.80
C LEU A 16 -14.18 2.22 1.52
N LEU A 17 -14.14 1.64 0.34
CA LEU A 17 -13.07 0.71 -0.03
C LEU A 17 -11.71 1.41 -0.14
N PHE A 18 -11.70 2.67 -0.57
CA PHE A 18 -10.47 3.47 -0.59
C PHE A 18 -10.00 3.77 0.84
N ALA A 19 -10.90 4.12 1.75
CA ALA A 19 -10.59 4.32 3.16
C ALA A 19 -10.02 3.05 3.81
N VAL A 20 -10.64 1.89 3.56
CA VAL A 20 -10.11 0.59 4.04
C VAL A 20 -8.67 0.36 3.55
N GLN A 21 -8.39 0.66 2.29
CA GLN A 21 -7.04 0.52 1.74
C GLN A 21 -6.05 1.52 2.37
N MET A 22 -6.46 2.77 2.59
CA MET A 22 -5.64 3.78 3.27
C MET A 22 -5.30 3.35 4.71
N PHE A 23 -6.31 2.98 5.50
CA PHE A 23 -6.09 2.52 6.88
C PHE A 23 -5.24 1.27 6.94
N GLY A 24 -5.39 0.34 6.00
CA GLY A 24 -4.54 -0.84 5.93
C GLY A 24 -3.09 -0.51 5.61
N ALA A 25 -2.84 0.42 4.68
CA ALA A 25 -1.49 0.90 4.37
C ALA A 25 -0.87 1.61 5.58
N ASP A 26 -1.62 2.50 6.24
CA ASP A 26 -1.17 3.21 7.45
C ASP A 26 -0.86 2.21 8.58
N PHE A 27 -1.67 1.17 8.75
CA PHE A 27 -1.42 0.13 9.75
C PHE A 27 -0.11 -0.61 9.49
N VAL A 28 0.18 -1.00 8.24
CA VAL A 28 1.43 -1.67 7.88
C VAL A 28 2.64 -0.75 8.12
N VAL A 29 2.53 0.53 7.76
CA VAL A 29 3.59 1.52 8.02
C VAL A 29 3.79 1.71 9.53
N TRP A 30 2.70 1.83 10.30
CA TRP A 30 2.76 1.97 11.74
C TRP A 30 3.42 0.78 12.44
N ASP A 31 3.16 -0.43 11.97
CA ASP A 31 3.82 -1.64 12.46
C ASP A 31 5.32 -1.67 12.13
N ALA A 32 5.68 -1.23 10.94
CA ALA A 32 7.08 -1.20 10.50
C ALA A 32 7.92 -0.08 11.15
N LEU A 33 7.29 1.00 11.65
CA LEU A 33 7.97 2.17 12.20
C LEU A 33 8.95 1.86 13.35
N PRO A 34 8.62 1.02 14.35
CA PRO A 34 9.56 0.68 15.42
C PRO A 34 10.80 -0.05 14.91
N ALA A 35 10.62 -0.99 13.99
CA ALA A 35 11.73 -1.69 13.37
C ALA A 35 12.62 -0.74 12.56
N PHE A 36 12.02 0.19 11.84
CA PHE A 36 12.74 1.23 11.11
C PHE A 36 13.52 2.18 12.04
N ASN A 37 12.91 2.64 13.13
CA ASN A 37 13.60 3.48 14.12
C ASN A 37 14.79 2.76 14.76
N GLN A 38 14.66 1.47 15.10
CA GLN A 38 15.78 0.67 15.60
C GLN A 38 16.90 0.54 14.56
N LEU A 39 16.55 0.38 13.29
CA LEU A 39 17.49 0.32 12.17
C LEU A 39 18.32 1.61 12.04
N VAL A 40 17.67 2.76 12.20
CA VAL A 40 18.31 4.07 12.05
C VAL A 40 19.15 4.43 13.28
N LEU A 41 18.63 4.18 14.48
CA LEU A 41 19.28 4.59 15.74
C LEU A 41 20.39 3.64 16.18
N ASN A 42 20.28 2.35 15.86
CA ASN A 42 21.22 1.31 16.26
C ASN A 42 21.71 0.49 15.04
N PRO A 43 22.51 1.08 14.16
CA PRO A 43 23.03 0.37 13.00
C PRO A 43 23.96 -0.76 13.48
N GLY A 44 23.59 -2.00 13.18
CA GLY A 44 24.39 -3.20 13.54
C GLY A 44 23.80 -4.07 14.65
N GLN A 45 22.77 -3.64 15.36
CA GLN A 45 22.05 -4.51 16.30
C GLN A 45 20.92 -5.29 15.61
N GLN A 46 20.67 -6.51 16.10
CA GLN A 46 19.53 -7.30 15.60
C GLN A 46 18.22 -6.58 15.92
N VAL A 47 17.35 -6.44 14.94
CA VAL A 47 16.03 -5.86 15.13
C VAL A 47 15.16 -6.87 15.86
N VAL A 48 14.89 -6.60 17.13
CA VAL A 48 13.99 -7.44 17.93
C VAL A 48 12.56 -7.09 17.58
N SER A 49 11.87 -8.07 17.02
CA SER A 49 10.41 -8.23 16.94
C SER A 49 9.56 -7.01 16.53
N THR A 50 8.84 -7.18 15.46
CA THR A 50 7.65 -6.40 15.10
C THR A 50 6.60 -6.47 16.22
N ARG A 51 5.82 -5.41 16.36
CA ARG A 51 4.84 -5.20 17.42
C ARG A 51 3.64 -6.15 17.32
N TYR A 52 3.36 -6.64 16.13
CA TYR A 52 2.21 -7.49 15.85
C TYR A 52 2.61 -8.85 15.31
N ASP A 53 1.79 -9.83 15.63
CA ASP A 53 1.96 -11.19 15.15
C ASP A 53 1.77 -11.24 13.62
N GLY A 54 2.61 -12.02 12.94
CA GLY A 54 2.56 -12.19 11.49
C GLY A 54 1.17 -12.44 10.90
N PRO A 55 0.28 -13.21 11.55
CA PRO A 55 -1.11 -13.41 11.11
C PRO A 55 -1.94 -12.13 10.98
N SER A 56 -1.75 -11.15 11.87
CA SER A 56 -2.49 -9.88 11.82
C SER A 56 -2.10 -9.06 10.60
N ILE A 57 -0.81 -9.00 10.27
CA ILE A 57 -0.32 -8.30 9.08
C ILE A 57 -0.85 -8.96 7.82
N ILE A 58 -0.83 -10.29 7.75
CA ILE A 58 -1.37 -11.04 6.61
C ILE A 58 -2.87 -10.75 6.44
N ALA A 59 -3.65 -10.74 7.52
CA ALA A 59 -5.07 -10.43 7.47
C ALA A 59 -5.34 -9.03 6.92
N VAL A 60 -4.61 -8.02 7.40
CA VAL A 60 -4.70 -6.63 6.91
C VAL A 60 -4.32 -6.55 5.44
N LEU A 61 -3.25 -7.21 5.02
CA LEU A 61 -2.82 -7.26 3.62
C LEU A 61 -3.88 -7.92 2.73
N CYS A 62 -4.50 -9.01 3.17
CA CYS A 62 -5.59 -9.66 2.44
C CYS A 62 -6.80 -8.74 2.27
N VAL A 63 -7.22 -8.04 3.34
CA VAL A 63 -8.34 -7.11 3.29
C VAL A 63 -8.05 -5.93 2.38
N THR A 64 -6.85 -5.34 2.45
CA THR A 64 -6.42 -4.25 1.58
C THR A 64 -6.37 -4.68 0.11
N GLN A 65 -5.84 -5.85 -0.19
CA GLN A 65 -5.79 -6.39 -1.54
C GLN A 65 -7.19 -6.69 -2.08
N PHE A 66 -8.05 -7.31 -1.28
CA PHE A 66 -9.44 -7.56 -1.67
C PHE A 66 -10.16 -6.24 -1.98
N SER A 67 -10.01 -5.20 -1.13
CA SER A 67 -10.60 -3.89 -1.34
C SER A 67 -10.11 -3.24 -2.64
N TYR A 68 -8.80 -3.35 -2.95
CA TYR A 68 -8.21 -2.86 -4.18
C TYR A 68 -8.81 -3.58 -5.40
N TRP A 69 -8.75 -4.92 -5.44
CA TRP A 69 -9.21 -5.70 -6.59
C TRP A 69 -10.70 -5.57 -6.83
N TYR A 70 -11.51 -5.59 -5.76
CA TYR A 70 -12.95 -5.39 -5.87
C TYR A 70 -13.27 -4.02 -6.48
N ARG A 71 -12.63 -2.97 -5.99
CA ARG A 71 -12.80 -1.62 -6.53
C ARG A 71 -12.32 -1.51 -7.97
N TYR A 72 -11.14 -2.08 -8.26
CA TYR A 72 -10.55 -2.05 -9.61
C TYR A 72 -11.48 -2.66 -10.65
N MET A 73 -12.13 -3.77 -10.34
CA MET A 73 -12.96 -4.52 -11.27
C MET A 73 -14.42 -4.04 -11.34
N HIS A 74 -14.99 -3.54 -10.24
CA HIS A 74 -16.43 -3.32 -10.14
C HIS A 74 -16.84 -1.86 -9.94
N VAL A 75 -15.93 -0.97 -9.53
CA VAL A 75 -16.27 0.39 -9.15
C VAL A 75 -15.49 1.39 -10.00
N ALA A 76 -16.21 2.15 -10.84
CA ALA A 76 -15.60 3.24 -11.58
C ALA A 76 -15.21 4.39 -10.65
N ILE A 77 -14.15 5.13 -11.00
CA ILE A 77 -13.72 6.31 -10.24
C ILE A 77 -14.82 7.39 -10.35
N PRO A 78 -15.43 7.81 -9.23
CA PRO A 78 -16.56 8.74 -9.24
C PRO A 78 -16.13 10.19 -9.47
N PHE A 79 -14.84 10.49 -9.28
CA PHE A 79 -14.30 11.84 -9.37
C PHE A 79 -13.83 12.12 -10.79
N ARG A 80 -14.63 12.92 -11.52
CA ARG A 80 -14.26 13.47 -12.81
C ARG A 80 -14.39 14.98 -12.72
N GLY A 81 -13.32 15.71 -13.00
CA GLY A 81 -13.38 17.17 -13.04
C GLY A 81 -11.98 17.81 -13.07
N PRO A 82 -11.86 19.02 -13.59
CA PRO A 82 -10.59 19.71 -13.78
C PRO A 82 -10.02 20.21 -12.44
N LYS A 83 -9.49 19.30 -11.63
CA LYS A 83 -8.78 19.62 -10.38
C LYS A 83 -7.30 19.36 -10.55
N LEU A 84 -6.67 20.18 -11.40
CA LEU A 84 -5.27 20.01 -11.80
C LEU A 84 -4.31 19.90 -10.60
N PHE A 85 -4.47 20.76 -9.61
CA PHE A 85 -3.63 20.71 -8.40
C PHE A 85 -3.77 19.37 -7.66
N LEU A 86 -5.02 18.93 -7.46
CA LEU A 86 -5.28 17.67 -6.76
C LEU A 86 -4.77 16.46 -7.55
N SER A 87 -4.89 16.50 -8.88
CA SER A 87 -4.30 15.51 -9.79
C SER A 87 -2.79 15.37 -9.56
N HIS A 88 -2.04 16.48 -9.57
CA HIS A 88 -0.60 16.47 -9.33
C HIS A 88 -0.23 15.97 -7.93
N VAL A 89 -1.01 16.32 -6.91
CA VAL A 89 -0.80 15.82 -5.54
C VAL A 89 -0.94 14.30 -5.49
N PHE A 90 -2.00 13.73 -6.07
CA PHE A 90 -2.20 12.28 -6.07
C PHE A 90 -1.13 11.55 -6.89
N LEU A 91 -0.74 12.07 -8.04
CA LEU A 91 0.36 11.52 -8.84
C LEU A 91 1.69 11.54 -8.08
N PHE A 92 1.97 12.65 -7.41
CA PHE A 92 3.18 12.78 -6.58
C PHE A 92 3.16 11.79 -5.42
N LEU A 93 2.05 11.71 -4.67
CA LEU A 93 1.91 10.78 -3.54
C LEU A 93 2.02 9.32 -3.99
N GLY A 94 1.43 8.96 -5.13
CA GLY A 94 1.54 7.61 -5.68
C GLY A 94 3.00 7.22 -5.95
N ARG A 95 3.73 8.08 -6.64
CA ARG A 95 5.15 7.84 -6.94
C ARG A 95 6.02 7.84 -5.69
N LEU A 96 5.79 8.80 -4.79
CA LEU A 96 6.51 8.90 -3.53
C LEU A 96 6.32 7.64 -2.68
N SER A 97 5.09 7.16 -2.54
CA SER A 97 4.78 5.94 -1.78
C SER A 97 5.52 4.72 -2.33
N PHE A 98 5.61 4.59 -3.65
CA PHE A 98 6.34 3.49 -4.28
C PHE A 98 7.85 3.59 -4.04
N ILE A 99 8.44 4.77 -4.20
CA ILE A 99 9.88 5.00 -4.00
C ILE A 99 10.26 4.72 -2.54
N PHE A 100 9.52 5.30 -1.58
CA PHE A 100 9.80 5.07 -0.16
C PHE A 100 9.60 3.61 0.24
N GLY A 101 8.53 2.98 -0.22
CA GLY A 101 8.27 1.59 0.10
C GLY A 101 9.33 0.64 -0.46
N SER A 102 9.76 0.85 -1.71
CA SER A 102 10.83 0.04 -2.31
C SER A 102 12.18 0.28 -1.64
N ALA A 103 12.48 1.50 -1.19
CA ALA A 103 13.68 1.80 -0.42
C ALA A 103 13.68 1.10 0.94
N LEU A 104 12.56 1.16 1.68
CA LEU A 104 12.40 0.44 2.95
C LEU A 104 12.53 -1.07 2.77
N PHE A 105 11.91 -1.62 1.73
CA PHE A 105 12.05 -3.03 1.37
C PHE A 105 13.49 -3.41 1.12
N SER A 106 14.22 -2.62 0.33
CA SER A 106 15.62 -2.87 0.01
C SER A 106 16.49 -2.87 1.27
N ILE A 107 16.28 -1.91 2.17
CA ILE A 107 17.02 -1.84 3.44
C ILE A 107 16.78 -3.10 4.28
N VAL A 108 15.53 -3.52 4.44
CA VAL A 108 15.18 -4.72 5.20
C VAL A 108 15.78 -5.97 4.56
N LEU A 109 15.66 -6.10 3.24
CA LEU A 109 16.19 -7.25 2.51
C LEU A 109 17.72 -7.35 2.67
N PHE A 110 18.45 -6.28 2.35
CA PHE A 110 19.92 -6.29 2.39
C PHE A 110 20.47 -6.49 3.80
N ARG A 111 19.76 -6.03 4.81
CA ARG A 111 20.20 -6.23 6.19
C ARG A 111 20.06 -7.67 6.66
N HIS A 112 19.02 -8.37 6.23
CA HIS A 112 18.80 -9.77 6.60
C HIS A 112 19.53 -10.78 5.71
N LEU A 113 20.09 -10.33 4.57
CA LEU A 113 20.89 -11.20 3.70
C LEU A 113 22.09 -11.89 4.38
N PRO A 114 22.89 -11.22 5.26
CA PRO A 114 23.99 -11.88 5.94
C PRO A 114 23.57 -12.93 6.98
N GLU A 115 22.35 -12.85 7.49
CA GLU A 115 21.77 -13.81 8.44
C GLU A 115 21.30 -15.10 7.74
N LEU A 116 21.34 -15.14 6.43
CA LEU A 116 21.10 -16.33 5.60
C LEU A 116 22.31 -17.29 5.66
N SER A 117 22.78 -17.62 6.87
CA SER A 117 23.63 -18.78 7.08
C SER A 117 22.80 -20.03 6.77
N PHE A 118 23.42 -21.05 6.17
CA PHE A 118 22.78 -22.26 5.65
C PHE A 118 22.05 -23.13 6.71
N ASP A 119 22.02 -22.69 7.96
CA ASP A 119 21.35 -23.34 9.09
C ASP A 119 19.95 -22.77 9.41
N VAL A 120 19.44 -21.85 8.59
CA VAL A 120 18.10 -21.26 8.82
C VAL A 120 17.03 -22.24 8.35
N ASP A 121 16.02 -22.43 9.18
CA ASP A 121 14.80 -23.15 8.83
C ASP A 121 14.20 -22.56 7.53
N ILE A 122 14.33 -23.31 6.44
CA ILE A 122 13.88 -22.93 5.08
C ILE A 122 12.41 -22.50 5.09
N PHE A 123 11.61 -23.09 5.97
CA PHE A 123 10.19 -22.77 6.10
C PHE A 123 9.98 -21.36 6.68
N LEU A 124 10.73 -20.99 7.71
CA LEU A 124 10.64 -19.68 8.34
C LEU A 124 11.12 -18.58 7.38
N PHE A 125 12.19 -18.86 6.64
CA PHE A 125 12.68 -17.94 5.61
C PHE A 125 11.66 -17.75 4.49
N GLY A 126 11.10 -18.84 3.97
CA GLY A 126 10.07 -18.80 2.94
C GLY A 126 8.85 -17.98 3.36
N HIS A 127 8.39 -18.16 4.59
CA HIS A 127 7.28 -17.39 5.15
C HIS A 127 7.58 -15.88 5.18
N ARG A 128 8.76 -15.49 5.70
CA ARG A 128 9.17 -14.07 5.75
C ARG A 128 9.30 -13.46 4.35
N ALA A 129 9.88 -14.20 3.41
CA ALA A 129 10.00 -13.74 2.02
C ALA A 129 8.63 -13.54 1.35
N VAL A 130 7.67 -14.44 1.57
CA VAL A 130 6.31 -14.31 1.04
C VAL A 130 5.61 -13.08 1.62
N VAL A 131 5.65 -12.89 2.94
CA VAL A 131 5.04 -11.71 3.59
C VAL A 131 5.63 -10.42 3.03
N LEU A 132 6.95 -10.37 2.84
CA LEU A 132 7.66 -9.23 2.30
C LEU A 132 7.25 -8.91 0.85
N ILE A 133 7.19 -9.93 -0.01
CA ILE A 133 6.77 -9.79 -1.43
C ILE A 133 5.30 -9.33 -1.50
N VAL A 134 4.42 -9.94 -0.69
CA VAL A 134 3.00 -9.56 -0.67
C VAL A 134 2.81 -8.13 -0.17
N SER A 135 3.58 -7.70 0.83
CA SER A 135 3.56 -6.32 1.32
C SER A 135 4.01 -5.31 0.25
N LEU A 136 5.09 -5.63 -0.47
CA LEU A 136 5.57 -4.80 -1.57
C LEU A 136 4.56 -4.72 -2.71
N PHE A 137 3.92 -5.84 -3.03
CA PHE A 137 2.86 -5.88 -4.04
C PHE A 137 1.63 -5.07 -3.62
N ALA A 138 1.24 -5.12 -2.34
CA ALA A 138 0.16 -4.30 -1.80
C ALA A 138 0.47 -2.81 -1.91
N LEU A 139 1.69 -2.40 -1.60
CA LEU A 139 2.15 -1.02 -1.74
C LEU A 139 2.15 -0.57 -3.21
N PHE A 140 2.58 -1.44 -4.13
CA PHE A 140 2.52 -1.18 -5.57
C PHE A 140 1.07 -0.96 -6.03
N CYS A 141 0.14 -1.82 -5.62
CA CYS A 141 -1.29 -1.66 -5.94
C CYS A 141 -1.86 -0.35 -5.37
N PHE A 142 -1.43 0.05 -4.18
CA PHE A 142 -1.81 1.33 -3.58
C PHE A 142 -1.28 2.53 -4.39
N SER A 143 -0.03 2.49 -4.80
CA SER A 143 0.59 3.50 -5.66
C SER A 143 -0.15 3.64 -7.00
N LEU A 144 -0.46 2.52 -7.66
CA LEU A 144 -1.22 2.51 -8.90
C LEU A 144 -2.61 3.14 -8.74
N GLU A 145 -3.28 2.91 -7.61
CA GLU A 145 -4.60 3.51 -7.38
C GLU A 145 -4.52 5.02 -7.22
N LEU A 146 -3.51 5.53 -6.52
CA LEU A 146 -3.27 6.97 -6.41
C LEU A 146 -2.96 7.59 -7.77
N GLU A 147 -2.18 6.92 -8.61
CA GLU A 147 -1.90 7.38 -9.98
C GLU A 147 -3.17 7.39 -10.86
N ARG A 148 -4.01 6.36 -10.76
CA ARG A 148 -5.30 6.30 -11.47
C ARG A 148 -6.23 7.41 -11.04
N LEU A 149 -6.31 7.68 -9.72
CA LEU A 149 -7.10 8.76 -9.16
C LEU A 149 -6.58 10.13 -9.65
N GLY A 150 -5.27 10.33 -9.62
CA GLY A 150 -4.63 11.52 -10.16
C GLY A 150 -4.91 11.72 -11.65
N ALA A 151 -4.78 10.67 -12.45
CA ALA A 151 -5.07 10.73 -13.88
C ALA A 151 -6.55 11.04 -14.18
N ALA A 152 -7.49 10.46 -13.40
CA ALA A 152 -8.92 10.74 -13.55
C ALA A 152 -9.27 12.20 -13.25
N LEU A 153 -8.59 12.83 -12.29
CA LEU A 153 -8.77 14.24 -11.93
C LEU A 153 -8.11 15.20 -12.93
N GLY A 154 -7.11 14.75 -13.70
CA GLY A 154 -6.40 15.57 -14.68
C GLY A 154 -6.94 15.48 -16.12
N ASN A 155 -7.78 14.51 -16.43
CA ASN A 155 -8.09 14.12 -17.83
C ASN A 155 -9.09 15.03 -18.56
N ASP A 156 -9.65 16.06 -17.92
CA ASP A 156 -10.67 16.94 -18.54
C ASP A 156 -10.06 18.09 -19.39
N GLN A 157 -8.73 18.20 -19.47
CA GLN A 157 -8.07 19.28 -20.24
C GLN A 157 -7.59 18.86 -21.64
N ARG A 158 -7.88 17.63 -22.11
CA ARG A 158 -7.44 17.15 -23.42
C ARG A 158 -8.57 17.03 -24.45
N LYS A 159 -9.70 17.73 -24.27
CA LYS A 159 -10.72 17.83 -25.31
C LYS A 159 -10.82 19.23 -25.84
#